data_5668966111165feef5c1fc802c7ccda9
#
_entry.id   5668966111165feef5c1fc802c7ccda9
#
_cell.length_a   1.000
_cell.length_b   1.000
_cell.length_c   1.000
_cell.angle_alpha   90.00
_cell.angle_beta   90.00
_cell.angle_gamma   90.00
#
_symmetry.space_group_name_H-M   'P 1'
#
loop_
_entity.id
_entity.type
_entity.pdbx_description
1 polymer ?
#
loop_
_entity_poly.entity_id
_entity_poly.type
_entity_poly.pdbx_seq_one_letter_code
_entity_poly.pdbx_strand_id
1 'polypeptide(L)'
;MVTHRVSLHDSPLTTHQPMFIELHNISRCFGKNQALIDVNLRLETGRIGLLGPNGAGKSTLMKILLGLLPPSSGTGRVLDHDLANAGVLLRRAIGYMPETDALVPGMQGAEYVALAGELYGMTGKQALRRAHEVLTYLDLGDARYRKLEEYSTGMKQRLKLAQALVHDPPVLLLDEPTSGMDPAGREGMLDLLFRLGKDHGKAILLSTHLLGDIDKVCDAVVILHQGRMLCQGPVQQLCRRRQDRYRLHIQGDPNGFLNELRLEGVLILHDNGRGEHRVQVPAGWTTQAFFKLAQAHNVVVRGLQADDEDLEELFHRVIQENQAPP
;
A
#
# COMPACT_ATOMS: atom_id res chain seq x y z
N MET A 1 46.80 39.00 15.65
CA MET A 1 46.21 37.65 15.51
C MET A 1 44.77 37.71 16.02
N VAL A 2 43.80 37.82 15.10
CA VAL A 2 42.36 37.89 15.46
C VAL A 2 41.72 36.66 14.83
N THR A 3 41.34 35.73 15.67
CA THR A 3 40.67 34.48 15.24
C THR A 3 39.18 34.75 15.12
N HIS A 4 38.66 34.80 13.88
CA HIS A 4 37.24 34.79 13.60
C HIS A 4 36.69 33.36 13.78
N ARG A 5 35.87 33.17 14.82
CA ARG A 5 34.98 32.03 14.95
C ARG A 5 33.81 32.25 14.02
N VAL A 6 33.68 31.40 12.98
CA VAL A 6 32.49 31.27 12.17
C VAL A 6 31.52 30.36 12.93
N SER A 7 30.39 30.93 13.36
CA SER A 7 29.26 30.20 13.95
C SER A 7 28.46 29.56 12.81
N LEU A 8 28.53 28.24 12.70
CA LEU A 8 27.64 27.47 11.85
C LEU A 8 26.30 27.30 12.58
N HIS A 9 25.28 28.03 12.15
CA HIS A 9 23.89 27.75 12.51
C HIS A 9 23.47 26.50 11.74
N ASP A 10 23.44 25.37 12.43
CA ASP A 10 22.74 24.16 11.99
C ASP A 10 21.23 24.42 12.09
N SER A 11 20.63 24.82 10.98
CA SER A 11 19.20 24.68 10.76
C SER A 11 18.93 23.21 10.41
N PRO A 12 17.98 22.51 11.05
CA PRO A 12 17.63 21.18 10.62
C PRO A 12 17.06 21.24 9.20
N LEU A 13 17.77 20.66 8.26
CA LEU A 13 17.27 20.40 6.92
C LEU A 13 16.08 19.44 7.06
N THR A 14 14.87 19.99 7.03
CA THR A 14 13.67 19.23 6.73
C THR A 14 13.86 18.70 5.32
N THR A 15 14.26 17.46 5.19
CA THR A 15 14.31 16.72 3.94
C THR A 15 12.86 16.50 3.49
N HIS A 16 12.27 17.49 2.82
CA HIS A 16 11.04 17.27 2.08
C HIS A 16 11.33 16.24 1.00
N GLN A 17 10.74 15.06 1.11
CA GLN A 17 10.76 14.10 0.02
C GLN A 17 10.04 14.76 -1.19
N PRO A 18 10.57 14.59 -2.41
CA PRO A 18 9.95 15.22 -3.57
C PRO A 18 8.53 14.71 -3.76
N MET A 19 7.59 15.64 -3.91
CA MET A 19 6.19 15.34 -4.17
C MET A 19 6.06 14.75 -5.57
N PHE A 20 5.44 13.57 -5.70
CA PHE A 20 5.28 12.95 -7.01
C PHE A 20 3.86 13.02 -7.57
N ILE A 21 2.83 13.25 -6.74
CA ILE A 21 1.45 13.50 -7.18
C ILE A 21 0.86 14.65 -6.38
N GLU A 22 0.32 15.63 -7.09
CA GLU A 22 -0.45 16.74 -6.52
C GLU A 22 -1.70 16.97 -7.35
N LEU A 23 -2.89 16.81 -6.74
CA LEU A 23 -4.18 16.97 -7.38
C LEU A 23 -5.02 18.00 -6.61
N HIS A 24 -5.74 18.85 -7.36
CA HIS A 24 -6.62 19.87 -6.81
C HIS A 24 -8.01 19.75 -7.44
N ASN A 25 -9.00 19.38 -6.60
CA ASN A 25 -10.43 19.29 -6.95
C ASN A 25 -10.70 18.44 -8.21
N ILE A 26 -9.97 17.35 -8.36
CA ILE A 26 -10.15 16.44 -9.51
C ILE A 26 -11.51 15.77 -9.42
N SER A 27 -12.32 15.99 -10.45
CA SER A 27 -13.59 15.29 -10.64
C SER A 27 -13.65 14.61 -12.00
N ARG A 28 -14.36 13.47 -12.07
CA ARG A 28 -14.60 12.76 -13.32
C ARG A 28 -16.01 12.21 -13.41
N CYS A 29 -16.72 12.60 -14.48
CA CYS A 29 -18.06 12.12 -14.80
C CYS A 29 -18.05 11.24 -16.05
N PHE A 30 -18.85 10.19 -16.06
CA PHE A 30 -19.21 9.35 -17.19
C PHE A 30 -20.73 9.43 -17.39
N GLY A 31 -21.17 10.31 -18.25
CA GLY A 31 -22.60 10.64 -18.36
C GLY A 31 -23.15 11.15 -17.02
N LYS A 32 -24.12 10.44 -16.45
CA LYS A 32 -24.71 10.78 -15.13
C LYS A 32 -23.92 10.19 -13.95
N ASN A 33 -22.99 9.30 -14.18
CA ASN A 33 -22.21 8.66 -13.12
C ASN A 33 -20.97 9.49 -12.80
N GLN A 34 -20.85 9.95 -11.56
CA GLN A 34 -19.71 10.70 -11.07
C GLN A 34 -18.75 9.72 -10.39
N ALA A 35 -17.67 9.36 -11.11
CA ALA A 35 -16.69 8.37 -10.66
C ALA A 35 -15.65 8.95 -9.70
N LEU A 36 -15.35 10.27 -9.79
CA LEU A 36 -14.51 10.99 -8.84
C LEU A 36 -15.13 12.35 -8.55
N ILE A 37 -15.07 12.79 -7.30
CA ILE A 37 -15.71 13.98 -6.76
C ILE A 37 -14.72 14.78 -5.93
N ASP A 38 -14.26 15.93 -6.46
CA ASP A 38 -13.41 16.91 -5.76
C ASP A 38 -12.21 16.29 -5.03
N VAL A 39 -11.53 15.35 -5.70
CA VAL A 39 -10.38 14.66 -5.12
C VAL A 39 -9.19 15.60 -5.01
N ASN A 40 -8.73 15.83 -3.79
CA ASN A 40 -7.51 16.56 -3.47
C ASN A 40 -6.48 15.59 -2.93
N LEU A 41 -5.31 15.45 -3.58
CA LEU A 41 -4.34 14.42 -3.27
C LEU A 41 -2.93 15.02 -3.28
N ARG A 42 -2.15 14.72 -2.25
CA ARG A 42 -0.74 15.09 -2.16
C ARG A 42 0.04 13.87 -1.70
N LEU A 43 0.86 13.32 -2.58
CA LEU A 43 1.67 12.14 -2.30
C LEU A 43 3.13 12.47 -2.49
N GLU A 44 3.91 12.18 -1.45
CA GLU A 44 5.37 12.14 -1.49
C GLU A 44 5.84 10.78 -2.00
N THR A 45 7.13 10.65 -2.34
CA THR A 45 7.72 9.37 -2.73
C THR A 45 7.59 8.34 -1.61
N GLY A 46 7.35 7.09 -1.95
CA GLY A 46 7.18 6.00 -0.98
C GLY A 46 6.26 4.91 -1.50
N ARG A 47 5.83 4.05 -0.61
CA ARG A 47 4.91 2.95 -0.89
C ARG A 47 3.54 3.32 -0.33
N ILE A 48 2.61 3.63 -1.20
CA ILE A 48 1.32 4.19 -0.85
C ILE A 48 0.22 3.25 -1.30
N GLY A 49 -0.68 2.90 -0.39
CA GLY A 49 -1.88 2.12 -0.67
C GLY A 49 -3.06 2.99 -1.05
N LEU A 50 -3.71 2.69 -2.16
CA LEU A 50 -4.99 3.29 -2.56
C LEU A 50 -6.11 2.31 -2.20
N LEU A 51 -6.68 2.49 -1.01
CA LEU A 51 -7.68 1.61 -0.43
C LEU A 51 -9.10 2.07 -0.75
N GLY A 52 -9.98 1.14 -1.04
CA GLY A 52 -11.40 1.41 -1.21
C GLY A 52 -12.14 0.21 -1.83
N PRO A 53 -13.45 0.12 -1.64
CA PRO A 53 -14.25 -0.94 -2.23
C PRO A 53 -14.26 -0.89 -3.76
N ASN A 54 -14.81 -1.92 -4.38
CA ASN A 54 -15.03 -1.93 -5.83
C ASN A 54 -15.98 -0.79 -6.21
N GLY A 55 -15.66 -0.08 -7.28
CA GLY A 55 -16.42 1.10 -7.70
C GLY A 55 -16.09 2.40 -6.95
N ALA A 56 -15.15 2.40 -6.00
CA ALA A 56 -14.75 3.62 -5.27
C ALA A 56 -14.07 4.69 -6.16
N GLY A 57 -13.64 4.33 -7.38
CA GLY A 57 -12.96 5.25 -8.31
C GLY A 57 -11.46 5.02 -8.46
N LYS A 58 -10.87 3.98 -7.82
CA LYS A 58 -9.43 3.69 -7.81
C LYS A 58 -8.81 3.62 -9.22
N SER A 59 -9.33 2.74 -10.09
CA SER A 59 -8.82 2.60 -11.46
C SER A 59 -9.08 3.85 -12.32
N THR A 60 -10.14 4.61 -12.04
CA THR A 60 -10.40 5.90 -12.69
C THR A 60 -9.32 6.91 -12.32
N LEU A 61 -8.98 7.01 -11.04
CA LEU A 61 -7.91 7.87 -10.56
C LEU A 61 -6.57 7.48 -11.20
N MET A 62 -6.21 6.20 -11.22
CA MET A 62 -4.98 5.72 -11.87
C MET A 62 -4.92 6.08 -13.36
N LYS A 63 -6.02 5.92 -14.09
CA LYS A 63 -6.08 6.30 -15.52
C LYS A 63 -5.89 7.81 -15.72
N ILE A 64 -6.37 8.65 -14.81
CA ILE A 64 -6.12 10.10 -14.83
C ILE A 64 -4.64 10.38 -14.58
N LEU A 65 -4.02 9.75 -13.56
CA LEU A 65 -2.59 9.91 -13.26
C LEU A 65 -1.68 9.49 -14.41
N LEU A 66 -2.12 8.55 -15.24
CA LEU A 66 -1.42 8.11 -16.45
C LEU A 66 -1.66 9.01 -17.66
N GLY A 67 -2.53 10.01 -17.55
CA GLY A 67 -2.98 10.81 -18.69
C GLY A 67 -3.71 10.01 -19.76
N LEU A 68 -4.29 8.84 -19.39
CA LEU A 68 -5.15 8.03 -20.26
C LEU A 68 -6.59 8.55 -20.29
N LEU A 69 -6.97 9.25 -19.24
CA LEU A 69 -8.30 9.78 -19.05
C LEU A 69 -8.20 11.23 -18.56
N PRO A 70 -8.72 12.24 -19.28
CA PRO A 70 -8.73 13.60 -18.77
C PRO A 70 -9.72 13.73 -17.61
N PRO A 71 -9.43 14.55 -16.58
CA PRO A 71 -10.44 14.91 -15.58
C PRO A 71 -11.56 15.72 -16.23
N SER A 72 -12.76 15.72 -15.65
CA SER A 72 -13.86 16.59 -16.05
C SER A 72 -13.69 18.02 -15.52
N SER A 73 -13.05 18.15 -14.35
CA SER A 73 -12.67 19.41 -13.71
C SER A 73 -11.49 19.19 -12.76
N GLY A 74 -10.89 20.28 -12.32
CA GLY A 74 -9.72 20.27 -11.45
C GLY A 74 -8.40 20.31 -12.23
N THR A 75 -7.30 20.42 -11.50
CA THR A 75 -5.94 20.48 -12.03
C THR A 75 -5.02 19.57 -11.22
N GLY A 76 -3.88 19.23 -11.77
CA GLY A 76 -2.91 18.42 -11.02
C GLY A 76 -1.60 18.24 -11.75
N ARG A 77 -0.60 17.76 -11.00
CA ARG A 77 0.74 17.44 -11.50
C ARG A 77 1.15 16.06 -11.04
N VAL A 78 1.87 15.35 -11.87
CA VAL A 78 2.51 14.08 -11.57
C VAL A 78 3.94 14.16 -12.06
N LEU A 79 4.93 13.93 -11.20
CA LEU A 79 6.36 14.02 -11.55
C LEU A 79 6.68 15.34 -12.27
N ASP A 80 6.29 16.48 -11.73
CA ASP A 80 6.49 17.80 -12.32
C ASP A 80 5.78 18.06 -13.68
N HIS A 81 5.01 17.12 -14.18
CA HIS A 81 4.23 17.23 -15.40
C HIS A 81 2.76 17.56 -15.10
N ASP A 82 2.22 18.54 -15.83
CA ASP A 82 0.80 18.89 -15.77
C ASP A 82 -0.05 17.79 -16.43
N LEU A 83 -1.09 17.33 -15.72
CA LEU A 83 -2.01 16.29 -16.21
C LEU A 83 -2.70 16.66 -17.53
N ALA A 84 -2.94 17.94 -17.79
CA ALA A 84 -3.65 18.38 -18.99
C ALA A 84 -2.85 18.13 -20.28
N ASN A 85 -1.50 18.16 -20.22
CA ASN A 85 -0.67 18.21 -21.41
C ASN A 85 0.42 17.11 -21.49
N ALA A 86 0.64 16.34 -20.44
CA ALA A 86 1.84 15.51 -20.31
C ALA A 86 1.61 14.01 -20.48
N GLY A 87 0.49 13.55 -20.99
CA GLY A 87 0.13 12.12 -20.99
C GLY A 87 1.20 11.18 -21.56
N VAL A 88 1.91 11.57 -22.62
CA VAL A 88 3.01 10.74 -23.17
C VAL A 88 4.24 10.71 -22.25
N LEU A 89 4.61 11.86 -21.68
CA LEU A 89 5.74 11.98 -20.77
C LEU A 89 5.48 11.20 -19.47
N LEU A 90 4.28 11.30 -18.94
CA LEU A 90 3.85 10.53 -17.77
C LEU A 90 3.97 9.03 -18.02
N ARG A 91 3.44 8.52 -19.13
CA ARG A 91 3.54 7.09 -19.46
C ARG A 91 4.98 6.61 -19.67
N ARG A 92 5.90 7.48 -20.07
CA ARG A 92 7.33 7.13 -20.15
C ARG A 92 7.99 7.00 -18.78
N ALA A 93 7.51 7.76 -17.79
CA ALA A 93 8.08 7.79 -16.44
C ALA A 93 7.38 6.83 -15.46
N ILE A 94 6.22 6.26 -15.83
CA ILE A 94 5.40 5.44 -14.95
C ILE A 94 5.27 4.03 -15.52
N GLY A 95 5.56 3.03 -14.70
CA GLY A 95 5.19 1.64 -14.96
C GLY A 95 3.77 1.38 -14.50
N TYR A 96 2.92 0.89 -15.38
CA TYR A 96 1.53 0.59 -15.04
C TYR A 96 1.22 -0.89 -15.16
N MET A 97 0.67 -1.44 -14.11
CA MET A 97 0.13 -2.80 -14.08
C MET A 97 -1.39 -2.71 -13.94
N PRO A 98 -2.16 -3.02 -15.01
CA PRO A 98 -3.63 -2.99 -14.97
C PRO A 98 -4.21 -4.20 -14.21
N GLU A 99 -5.41 -4.05 -13.65
CA GLU A 99 -6.17 -5.15 -13.05
C GLU A 99 -6.48 -6.24 -14.10
N THR A 100 -7.01 -5.83 -15.26
CA THR A 100 -7.41 -6.76 -16.33
C THR A 100 -6.23 -7.21 -17.18
N ASP A 101 -6.26 -8.46 -17.60
CA ASP A 101 -5.25 -9.01 -18.49
C ASP A 101 -5.39 -8.41 -19.89
N ALA A 102 -4.29 -7.86 -20.41
CA ALA A 102 -4.17 -7.40 -21.80
C ALA A 102 -3.06 -8.20 -22.50
N LEU A 103 -3.01 -9.51 -22.26
CA LEU A 103 -2.00 -10.39 -22.81
C LEU A 103 -2.26 -10.69 -24.29
N VAL A 104 -1.20 -10.72 -25.08
CA VAL A 104 -1.29 -11.02 -26.53
C VAL A 104 -1.21 -12.53 -26.73
N PRO A 105 -2.28 -13.17 -27.25
CA PRO A 105 -2.28 -14.61 -27.44
C PRO A 105 -1.18 -15.09 -28.42
N GLY A 106 -0.62 -16.27 -28.15
CA GLY A 106 0.39 -16.90 -28.98
C GLY A 106 1.83 -16.48 -28.73
N MET A 107 2.04 -15.39 -27.98
CA MET A 107 3.38 -14.90 -27.61
C MET A 107 3.98 -15.69 -26.44
N GLN A 108 5.31 -15.74 -26.38
CA GLN A 108 6.06 -16.18 -25.20
C GLN A 108 6.26 -15.02 -24.22
N GLY A 109 6.51 -15.32 -22.92
CA GLY A 109 6.70 -14.30 -21.91
C GLY A 109 7.83 -13.32 -22.22
N ALA A 110 8.98 -13.83 -22.73
CA ALA A 110 10.12 -12.99 -23.11
C ALA A 110 9.79 -12.05 -24.28
N GLU A 111 9.07 -12.55 -25.29
CA GLU A 111 8.63 -11.76 -26.45
C GLU A 111 7.66 -10.65 -26.04
N TYR A 112 6.70 -10.97 -25.16
CA TYR A 112 5.72 -10.02 -24.68
C TYR A 112 6.36 -8.86 -23.90
N VAL A 113 7.29 -9.17 -22.98
CA VAL A 113 8.00 -8.12 -22.22
C VAL A 113 8.98 -7.35 -23.10
N ALA A 114 9.63 -8.00 -24.08
CA ALA A 114 10.49 -7.32 -25.05
C ALA A 114 9.68 -6.35 -25.92
N LEU A 115 8.50 -6.77 -26.42
CA LEU A 115 7.59 -5.89 -27.17
C LEU A 115 7.24 -4.62 -26.36
N ALA A 116 6.94 -4.78 -25.07
CA ALA A 116 6.71 -3.63 -24.20
C ALA A 116 7.94 -2.70 -24.15
N GLY A 117 9.17 -3.24 -24.01
CA GLY A 117 10.41 -2.47 -24.05
C GLY A 117 10.60 -1.72 -25.37
N GLU A 118 10.29 -2.34 -26.50
CA GLU A 118 10.36 -1.69 -27.82
C GLU A 118 9.35 -0.52 -27.94
N LEU A 119 8.15 -0.66 -27.39
CA LEU A 119 7.15 0.42 -27.34
C LEU A 119 7.64 1.63 -26.50
N TYR A 120 8.54 1.39 -25.55
CA TYR A 120 9.24 2.47 -24.80
C TYR A 120 10.49 3.00 -25.52
N GLY A 121 10.80 2.50 -26.74
CA GLY A 121 11.87 3.01 -27.59
C GLY A 121 13.19 2.26 -27.45
N MET A 122 13.23 1.09 -26.82
CA MET A 122 14.41 0.23 -26.79
C MET A 122 14.59 -0.44 -28.17
N THR A 123 15.86 -0.66 -28.57
CA THR A 123 16.12 -1.55 -29.72
C THR A 123 15.73 -2.99 -29.36
N GLY A 124 15.32 -3.82 -30.33
CA GLY A 124 14.88 -5.21 -30.06
C GLY A 124 15.91 -6.01 -29.26
N LYS A 125 17.22 -5.83 -29.52
CA LYS A 125 18.29 -6.49 -28.75
C LYS A 125 18.34 -6.00 -27.29
N GLN A 126 18.17 -4.71 -27.04
CA GLN A 126 18.13 -4.14 -25.68
C GLN A 126 16.86 -4.59 -24.94
N ALA A 127 15.70 -4.54 -25.61
CA ALA A 127 14.42 -4.94 -25.07
C ALA A 127 14.40 -6.42 -24.65
N LEU A 128 14.91 -7.31 -25.50
CA LEU A 128 14.99 -8.73 -25.19
C LEU A 128 15.93 -9.02 -24.01
N ARG A 129 17.11 -8.36 -23.97
CA ARG A 129 18.01 -8.51 -22.84
C ARG A 129 17.34 -8.05 -21.55
N ARG A 130 16.71 -6.87 -21.58
CA ARG A 130 16.01 -6.32 -20.40
C ARG A 130 14.82 -7.19 -19.98
N ALA A 131 14.08 -7.75 -20.93
CA ALA A 131 13.02 -8.72 -20.65
C ALA A 131 13.55 -9.93 -19.87
N HIS A 132 14.66 -10.51 -20.29
CA HIS A 132 15.30 -11.62 -19.57
C HIS A 132 15.72 -11.25 -18.14
N GLU A 133 16.31 -10.07 -17.94
CA GLU A 133 16.72 -9.57 -16.62
C GLU A 133 15.51 -9.46 -15.69
N VAL A 134 14.44 -8.77 -16.14
CA VAL A 134 13.25 -8.53 -15.35
C VAL A 134 12.48 -9.81 -15.06
N LEU A 135 12.32 -10.70 -16.05
CA LEU A 135 11.65 -11.98 -15.86
C LEU A 135 12.40 -12.89 -14.87
N THR A 136 13.73 -12.86 -14.90
CA THR A 136 14.54 -13.60 -13.91
C THR A 136 14.35 -13.02 -12.52
N TYR A 137 14.35 -11.68 -12.35
CA TYR A 137 14.10 -11.01 -11.07
C TYR A 137 12.73 -11.35 -10.47
N LEU A 138 11.73 -11.58 -11.33
CA LEU A 138 10.35 -11.90 -10.93
C LEU A 138 10.06 -13.40 -10.88
N ASP A 139 11.07 -14.26 -10.79
CA ASP A 139 10.96 -15.74 -10.73
C ASP A 139 10.19 -16.36 -11.91
N LEU A 140 10.30 -15.77 -13.09
CA LEU A 140 9.77 -16.30 -14.35
C LEU A 140 10.89 -16.80 -15.30
N GLY A 141 12.09 -17.05 -14.75
CA GLY A 141 13.26 -17.40 -15.54
C GLY A 141 13.04 -18.55 -16.54
N ASP A 142 12.54 -19.70 -16.08
CA ASP A 142 12.30 -20.87 -16.94
C ASP A 142 10.99 -20.76 -17.72
N ALA A 143 10.01 -20.06 -17.17
CA ALA A 143 8.69 -19.90 -17.80
C ALA A 143 8.68 -18.91 -18.96
N ARG A 144 9.71 -18.05 -19.11
CA ARG A 144 9.77 -17.00 -20.14
C ARG A 144 9.63 -17.48 -21.58
N TYR A 145 9.93 -18.75 -21.85
CA TYR A 145 9.83 -19.37 -23.18
C TYR A 145 8.51 -20.12 -23.41
N ARG A 146 7.64 -20.21 -22.39
CA ARG A 146 6.30 -20.79 -22.54
C ARG A 146 5.34 -19.77 -23.14
N LYS A 147 4.31 -20.26 -23.81
CA LYS A 147 3.23 -19.41 -24.30
C LYS A 147 2.41 -18.84 -23.14
N LEU A 148 1.86 -17.64 -23.32
CA LEU A 148 1.14 -16.92 -22.26
C LEU A 148 -0.14 -17.62 -21.81
N GLU A 149 -0.73 -18.45 -22.69
CA GLU A 149 -1.89 -19.29 -22.37
C GLU A 149 -1.59 -20.39 -21.34
N GLU A 150 -0.33 -20.78 -21.23
CA GLU A 150 0.14 -21.79 -20.27
C GLU A 150 0.46 -21.21 -18.88
N TYR A 151 0.37 -19.88 -18.73
CA TYR A 151 0.69 -19.23 -17.49
C TYR A 151 -0.44 -19.36 -16.47
N SER A 152 -0.10 -19.72 -15.22
CA SER A 152 -1.01 -19.61 -14.09
C SER A 152 -1.36 -18.15 -13.80
N THR A 153 -2.41 -17.90 -13.01
CA THR A 153 -2.78 -16.54 -12.61
C THR A 153 -1.61 -15.79 -11.96
N GLY A 154 -0.88 -16.44 -11.05
CA GLY A 154 0.29 -15.83 -10.41
C GLY A 154 1.42 -15.51 -11.39
N MET A 155 1.67 -16.38 -12.39
CA MET A 155 2.64 -16.10 -13.45
C MET A 155 2.20 -14.93 -14.33
N LYS A 156 0.91 -14.81 -14.65
CA LYS A 156 0.36 -13.67 -15.40
C LYS A 156 0.51 -12.36 -14.64
N GLN A 157 0.24 -12.36 -13.34
CA GLN A 157 0.44 -11.17 -12.49
C GLN A 157 1.92 -10.73 -12.47
N ARG A 158 2.85 -11.68 -12.29
CA ARG A 158 4.29 -11.40 -12.36
C ARG A 158 4.72 -10.91 -13.73
N LEU A 159 4.14 -11.43 -14.81
CA LEU A 159 4.40 -10.98 -16.19
C LEU A 159 3.92 -9.54 -16.41
N LYS A 160 2.73 -9.17 -15.91
CA LYS A 160 2.22 -7.78 -15.96
C LYS A 160 3.14 -6.83 -15.19
N LEU A 161 3.66 -7.27 -14.04
CA LEU A 161 4.66 -6.51 -13.31
C LEU A 161 5.98 -6.40 -14.10
N ALA A 162 6.41 -7.46 -14.80
CA ALA A 162 7.58 -7.41 -15.69
C ALA A 162 7.40 -6.37 -16.80
N GLN A 163 6.24 -6.33 -17.44
CA GLN A 163 5.88 -5.31 -18.43
C GLN A 163 5.98 -3.90 -17.86
N ALA A 164 5.48 -3.68 -16.62
CA ALA A 164 5.54 -2.38 -15.96
C ALA A 164 6.97 -1.96 -15.59
N LEU A 165 7.89 -2.92 -15.41
CA LEU A 165 9.27 -2.69 -14.97
C LEU A 165 10.30 -2.62 -16.10
N VAL A 166 9.95 -3.06 -17.32
CA VAL A 166 10.93 -3.25 -18.40
C VAL A 166 11.73 -1.99 -18.74
N HIS A 167 11.09 -0.82 -18.71
CA HIS A 167 11.71 0.48 -19.01
C HIS A 167 12.31 1.19 -17.77
N ASP A 168 12.38 0.48 -16.65
CA ASP A 168 12.96 0.94 -15.37
C ASP A 168 12.35 2.24 -14.82
N PRO A 169 11.03 2.37 -14.73
CA PRO A 169 10.38 3.60 -14.29
C PRO A 169 10.69 3.92 -12.82
N PRO A 170 10.77 5.20 -12.42
CA PRO A 170 10.87 5.59 -11.01
C PRO A 170 9.57 5.38 -10.24
N VAL A 171 8.42 5.32 -10.90
CA VAL A 171 7.09 5.19 -10.30
C VAL A 171 6.35 3.99 -10.86
N LEU A 172 5.67 3.25 -9.99
CA LEU A 172 4.80 2.13 -10.33
C LEU A 172 3.37 2.42 -9.86
N LEU A 173 2.41 2.34 -10.78
CA LEU A 173 0.99 2.30 -10.48
C LEU A 173 0.49 0.87 -10.69
N LEU A 174 0.05 0.22 -9.62
CA LEU A 174 -0.31 -1.20 -9.60
C LEU A 174 -1.79 -1.35 -9.22
N ASP A 175 -2.61 -1.80 -10.18
CA ASP A 175 -4.05 -1.96 -9.96
C ASP A 175 -4.37 -3.41 -9.64
N GLU A 176 -4.73 -3.71 -8.38
CA GLU A 176 -5.05 -5.04 -7.83
C GLU A 176 -4.00 -6.12 -8.19
N PRO A 177 -2.69 -5.93 -7.88
CA PRO A 177 -1.63 -6.80 -8.38
C PRO A 177 -1.66 -8.23 -7.83
N THR A 178 -2.36 -8.46 -6.74
CA THR A 178 -2.51 -9.78 -6.08
C THR A 178 -3.82 -10.48 -6.41
N SER A 179 -4.66 -9.85 -7.25
CA SER A 179 -5.99 -10.39 -7.60
C SER A 179 -5.91 -11.78 -8.22
N GLY A 180 -6.72 -12.72 -7.70
CA GLY A 180 -6.83 -14.09 -8.20
C GLY A 180 -5.64 -15.01 -7.90
N MET A 181 -4.66 -14.56 -7.11
CA MET A 181 -3.52 -15.39 -6.69
C MET A 181 -3.89 -16.27 -5.49
N ASP A 182 -3.27 -17.43 -5.42
CA ASP A 182 -3.28 -18.27 -4.22
C ASP A 182 -2.48 -17.60 -3.06
N PRO A 183 -2.68 -18.00 -1.81
CA PRO A 183 -2.03 -17.34 -0.66
C PRO A 183 -0.51 -17.26 -0.74
N ALA A 184 0.16 -18.33 -1.20
CA ALA A 184 1.61 -18.36 -1.32
C ALA A 184 2.13 -17.45 -2.42
N GLY A 185 1.46 -17.45 -3.59
CA GLY A 185 1.78 -16.56 -4.70
C GLY A 185 1.56 -15.09 -4.34
N ARG A 186 0.45 -14.77 -3.62
CA ARG A 186 0.16 -13.43 -3.10
C ARG A 186 1.27 -12.95 -2.16
N GLU A 187 1.66 -13.79 -1.19
CA GLU A 187 2.74 -13.48 -0.26
C GLU A 187 4.04 -13.16 -1.00
N GLY A 188 4.45 -13.98 -1.95
CA GLY A 188 5.63 -13.74 -2.78
C GLY A 188 5.55 -12.48 -3.62
N MET A 189 4.36 -12.12 -4.15
CA MET A 189 4.14 -10.86 -4.88
C MET A 189 4.32 -9.66 -3.95
N LEU A 190 3.73 -9.68 -2.76
CA LEU A 190 3.85 -8.59 -1.79
C LEU A 190 5.30 -8.38 -1.35
N ASP A 191 6.06 -9.46 -1.15
CA ASP A 191 7.50 -9.38 -0.85
C ASP A 191 8.31 -8.75 -2.00
N LEU A 192 7.97 -9.05 -3.25
CA LEU A 192 8.57 -8.41 -4.42
C LEU A 192 8.27 -6.91 -4.44
N LEU A 193 7.02 -6.51 -4.24
CA LEU A 193 6.61 -5.11 -4.21
C LEU A 193 7.29 -4.33 -3.07
N PHE A 194 7.36 -4.93 -1.89
CA PHE A 194 8.07 -4.35 -0.75
C PHE A 194 9.54 -4.08 -1.07
N ARG A 195 10.24 -5.07 -1.67
CA ARG A 195 11.65 -4.93 -2.07
C ARG A 195 11.84 -3.89 -3.18
N LEU A 196 10.95 -3.82 -4.17
CA LEU A 196 11.00 -2.79 -5.21
C LEU A 196 10.95 -1.37 -4.63
N GLY A 197 10.11 -1.13 -3.64
CA GLY A 197 10.07 0.16 -2.97
C GLY A 197 11.25 0.41 -2.05
N LYS A 198 11.61 -0.57 -1.20
CA LYS A 198 12.63 -0.41 -0.16
C LYS A 198 14.05 -0.43 -0.72
N ASP A 199 14.37 -1.43 -1.55
CA ASP A 199 15.74 -1.72 -1.97
C ASP A 199 16.10 -1.03 -3.29
N HIS A 200 15.11 -0.81 -4.17
CA HIS A 200 15.29 -0.17 -5.47
C HIS A 200 14.75 1.27 -5.54
N GLY A 201 14.23 1.81 -4.43
CA GLY A 201 13.78 3.20 -4.33
C GLY A 201 12.61 3.56 -5.25
N LYS A 202 11.82 2.57 -5.72
CA LYS A 202 10.65 2.83 -6.56
C LYS A 202 9.52 3.44 -5.73
N ALA A 203 8.94 4.54 -6.21
CA ALA A 203 7.67 5.01 -5.66
C ALA A 203 6.54 4.09 -6.16
N ILE A 204 5.68 3.63 -5.25
CA ILE A 204 4.62 2.66 -5.55
C ILE A 204 3.29 3.24 -5.10
N LEU A 205 2.31 3.30 -6.01
CA LEU A 205 0.90 3.46 -5.69
C LEU A 205 0.19 2.13 -5.97
N LEU A 206 -0.17 1.43 -4.90
CA LEU A 206 -0.80 0.12 -4.90
C LEU A 206 -2.31 0.27 -4.68
N SER A 207 -3.14 -0.02 -5.68
CA SER A 207 -4.59 -0.11 -5.50
C SER A 207 -4.97 -1.50 -5.02
N THR A 208 -5.75 -1.58 -3.97
CA THR A 208 -6.29 -2.84 -3.47
C THR A 208 -7.54 -2.61 -2.60
N HIS A 209 -8.36 -3.63 -2.46
CA HIS A 209 -9.44 -3.70 -1.49
C HIS A 209 -9.06 -4.58 -0.27
N LEU A 210 -7.85 -5.14 -0.27
CA LEU A 210 -7.35 -6.05 0.76
C LEU A 210 -6.40 -5.31 1.71
N LEU A 211 -6.84 -5.08 2.93
CA LEU A 211 -6.09 -4.33 3.96
C LEU A 211 -4.73 -4.95 4.26
N GLY A 212 -4.63 -6.27 4.32
CA GLY A 212 -3.37 -6.96 4.57
C GLY A 212 -2.29 -6.74 3.51
N ASP A 213 -2.65 -6.37 2.27
CA ASP A 213 -1.66 -6.00 1.24
C ASP A 213 -1.02 -4.65 1.57
N ILE A 214 -1.82 -3.71 2.07
CA ILE A 214 -1.36 -2.38 2.48
C ILE A 214 -0.45 -2.50 3.69
N ASP A 215 -0.86 -3.21 4.74
CA ASP A 215 -0.07 -3.41 5.96
C ASP A 215 1.31 -3.99 5.66
N LYS A 216 1.39 -4.86 4.66
CA LYS A 216 2.64 -5.52 4.29
C LYS A 216 3.56 -4.66 3.42
N VAL A 217 3.02 -3.88 2.50
CA VAL A 217 3.80 -3.18 1.47
C VAL A 217 3.94 -1.70 1.74
N CYS A 218 2.89 -1.03 2.28
CA CYS A 218 2.75 0.41 2.23
C CYS A 218 3.11 1.11 3.54
N ASP A 219 3.69 2.29 3.45
CA ASP A 219 3.99 3.17 4.59
C ASP A 219 2.85 4.17 4.84
N ALA A 220 2.11 4.51 3.78
CA ALA A 220 1.02 5.47 3.80
C ALA A 220 -0.20 4.92 3.06
N VAL A 221 -1.37 5.48 3.33
CA VAL A 221 -2.63 5.09 2.72
C VAL A 221 -3.43 6.30 2.25
N VAL A 222 -4.16 6.12 1.16
CA VAL A 222 -5.23 6.99 0.67
C VAL A 222 -6.51 6.16 0.70
N ILE A 223 -7.53 6.61 1.43
CA ILE A 223 -8.83 5.94 1.46
C ILE A 223 -9.79 6.67 0.52
N LEU A 224 -10.27 5.92 -0.48
CA LEU A 224 -11.23 6.37 -1.47
C LEU A 224 -12.57 5.66 -1.29
N HIS A 225 -13.67 6.40 -1.22
CA HIS A 225 -15.02 5.85 -1.09
C HIS A 225 -16.02 6.67 -1.90
N GLN A 226 -16.85 6.01 -2.73
CA GLN A 226 -17.85 6.66 -3.57
C GLN A 226 -17.32 7.87 -4.37
N GLY A 227 -16.11 7.73 -4.93
CA GLY A 227 -15.47 8.79 -5.72
C GLY A 227 -14.83 9.92 -4.89
N ARG A 228 -14.92 9.91 -3.57
CA ARG A 228 -14.36 10.93 -2.68
C ARG A 228 -13.14 10.39 -1.94
N MET A 229 -12.15 11.23 -1.75
CA MET A 229 -11.04 10.92 -0.85
C MET A 229 -11.48 11.25 0.58
N LEU A 230 -11.41 10.26 1.46
CA LEU A 230 -11.81 10.42 2.86
C LEU A 230 -10.64 10.81 3.76
N CYS A 231 -9.48 10.19 3.58
CA CYS A 231 -8.24 10.56 4.27
C CYS A 231 -7.00 10.13 3.48
N GLN A 232 -5.86 10.70 3.82
CA GLN A 232 -4.54 10.34 3.31
C GLN A 232 -3.48 10.58 4.38
N GLY A 233 -2.42 9.78 4.38
CA GLY A 233 -1.26 9.97 5.25
C GLY A 233 -0.58 8.67 5.67
N PRO A 234 0.51 8.76 6.45
CA PRO A 234 1.17 7.60 7.04
C PRO A 234 0.19 6.79 7.89
N VAL A 235 0.16 5.45 7.70
CA VAL A 235 -0.74 4.55 8.43
C VAL A 235 -0.64 4.77 9.94
N GLN A 236 0.58 4.86 10.47
CA GLN A 236 0.84 5.05 11.90
C GLN A 236 0.31 6.37 12.47
N GLN A 237 0.11 7.41 11.64
CA GLN A 237 -0.43 8.70 12.06
C GLN A 237 -1.96 8.75 11.97
N LEU A 238 -2.55 7.97 11.05
CA LEU A 238 -3.98 7.89 10.84
C LEU A 238 -4.66 6.98 11.87
N CYS A 239 -3.99 5.91 12.27
CA CYS A 239 -4.47 4.99 13.30
C CYS A 239 -4.41 5.66 14.68
N ARG A 240 -5.50 5.55 15.44
CA ARG A 240 -5.59 6.13 16.79
C ARG A 240 -4.76 5.30 17.77
N ARG A 241 -3.90 5.94 18.51
CA ARG A 241 -3.24 5.31 19.66
C ARG A 241 -4.25 5.13 20.79
N ARG A 242 -4.30 3.93 21.36
CA ARG A 242 -5.19 3.56 22.47
C ARG A 242 -4.36 3.31 23.71
N GLN A 243 -4.56 4.13 24.74
CA GLN A 243 -3.86 3.99 26.01
C GLN A 243 -4.51 2.98 26.96
N ASP A 244 -5.71 2.54 26.63
CA ASP A 244 -6.54 1.66 27.44
C ASP A 244 -6.68 0.25 26.87
N ARG A 245 -6.02 -0.07 25.73
CA ARG A 245 -6.10 -1.40 25.12
C ARG A 245 -4.74 -2.04 24.97
N TYR A 246 -4.69 -3.34 25.26
CA TYR A 246 -3.46 -4.14 25.20
C TYR A 246 -3.71 -5.51 24.58
N ARG A 247 -2.68 -6.01 23.90
CA ARG A 247 -2.55 -7.42 23.51
C ARG A 247 -1.62 -8.10 24.50
N LEU A 248 -2.14 -9.17 25.11
CA LEU A 248 -1.40 -10.02 26.04
C LEU A 248 -1.13 -11.35 25.38
N HIS A 249 0.14 -11.78 25.38
CA HIS A 249 0.51 -13.14 25.09
C HIS A 249 0.87 -13.83 26.40
N ILE A 250 0.09 -14.83 26.78
CA ILE A 250 0.26 -15.54 28.04
C ILE A 250 0.53 -17.01 27.80
N GLN A 251 1.35 -17.62 28.69
CA GLN A 251 1.64 -19.03 28.73
C GLN A 251 1.27 -19.58 30.11
N GLY A 252 0.60 -20.72 30.14
CA GLY A 252 0.05 -21.35 31.33
C GLY A 252 -1.48 -21.47 31.27
N ASP A 253 -2.12 -21.84 32.37
CA ASP A 253 -3.59 -21.83 32.46
C ASP A 253 -4.08 -20.40 32.68
N PRO A 254 -4.79 -19.82 31.70
CA PRO A 254 -5.18 -18.41 31.77
C PRO A 254 -6.38 -18.15 32.69
N ASN A 255 -7.15 -19.19 33.08
CA ASN A 255 -8.48 -19.02 33.65
C ASN A 255 -8.47 -18.20 34.95
N GLY A 256 -7.61 -18.51 35.89
CA GLY A 256 -7.48 -17.77 37.15
C GLY A 256 -7.06 -16.29 36.91
N PHE A 257 -6.06 -16.11 36.06
CA PHE A 257 -5.54 -14.79 35.69
C PHE A 257 -6.60 -13.92 34.98
N LEU A 258 -7.30 -14.46 34.00
CA LEU A 258 -8.35 -13.73 33.28
C LEU A 258 -9.55 -13.38 34.17
N ASN A 259 -9.90 -14.27 35.13
CA ASN A 259 -10.96 -13.96 36.09
C ASN A 259 -10.56 -12.83 37.03
N GLU A 260 -9.31 -12.81 37.49
CA GLU A 260 -8.82 -11.71 38.33
C GLU A 260 -8.77 -10.38 37.56
N LEU A 261 -8.33 -10.41 36.30
CA LEU A 261 -8.39 -9.22 35.44
C LEU A 261 -9.83 -8.67 35.33
N ARG A 262 -10.83 -9.54 35.19
CA ARG A 262 -12.26 -9.12 35.16
C ARG A 262 -12.73 -8.51 36.48
N LEU A 263 -12.29 -9.04 37.62
CA LEU A 263 -12.61 -8.48 38.94
C LEU A 263 -12.01 -7.10 39.14
N GLU A 264 -10.83 -6.86 38.59
CA GLU A 264 -10.15 -5.55 38.57
C GLU A 264 -10.73 -4.59 37.50
N GLY A 265 -11.81 -4.96 36.82
CA GLY A 265 -12.49 -4.12 35.84
C GLY A 265 -11.92 -4.15 34.43
N VAL A 266 -11.02 -5.08 34.13
CA VAL A 266 -10.49 -5.26 32.77
C VAL A 266 -11.49 -6.04 31.93
N LEU A 267 -11.82 -5.50 30.75
CA LEU A 267 -12.67 -6.15 29.78
C LEU A 267 -11.84 -7.02 28.82
N ILE A 268 -12.19 -8.29 28.69
CA ILE A 268 -11.59 -9.17 27.68
C ILE A 268 -12.38 -8.98 26.38
N LEU A 269 -11.74 -8.36 25.38
CA LEU A 269 -12.36 -8.03 24.09
C LEU A 269 -12.31 -9.21 23.13
N HIS A 270 -11.20 -9.96 23.15
CA HIS A 270 -10.99 -11.11 22.29
C HIS A 270 -10.06 -12.12 22.96
N ASP A 271 -10.34 -13.41 22.71
CA ASP A 271 -9.53 -14.56 23.16
C ASP A 271 -9.45 -15.53 21.98
N ASN A 272 -8.24 -15.80 21.48
CA ASN A 272 -8.03 -16.71 20.36
C ASN A 272 -7.86 -18.19 20.80
N GLY A 273 -7.96 -18.50 22.10
CA GLY A 273 -7.76 -19.85 22.65
C GLY A 273 -6.33 -20.38 22.55
N ARG A 274 -5.37 -19.56 22.08
CA ARG A 274 -3.95 -19.91 21.91
C ARG A 274 -3.02 -19.05 22.78
N GLY A 275 -3.58 -18.41 23.81
CA GLY A 275 -2.84 -17.59 24.75
C GLY A 275 -2.68 -16.12 24.33
N GLU A 276 -3.32 -15.68 23.28
CA GLU A 276 -3.40 -14.28 22.90
C GLU A 276 -4.76 -13.69 23.31
N HIS A 277 -4.73 -12.61 24.07
CA HIS A 277 -5.92 -11.92 24.57
C HIS A 277 -5.83 -10.44 24.28
N ARG A 278 -6.89 -9.87 23.71
CA ARG A 278 -7.08 -8.42 23.60
C ARG A 278 -7.89 -7.94 24.79
N VAL A 279 -7.39 -6.95 25.50
CA VAL A 279 -8.00 -6.47 26.74
C VAL A 279 -8.15 -4.96 26.74
N GLN A 280 -9.21 -4.46 27.37
CA GLN A 280 -9.37 -3.03 27.67
C GLN A 280 -9.34 -2.81 29.18
N VAL A 281 -8.47 -1.89 29.60
CA VAL A 281 -8.24 -1.60 31.01
C VAL A 281 -9.00 -0.37 31.49
N PRO A 282 -9.37 -0.28 32.77
CA PRO A 282 -10.01 0.90 33.34
C PRO A 282 -9.02 2.08 33.42
N ALA A 283 -9.55 3.30 33.59
CA ALA A 283 -8.76 4.49 33.76
C ALA A 283 -7.84 4.38 34.99
N GLY A 284 -6.59 4.81 34.82
CA GLY A 284 -5.57 4.72 35.87
C GLY A 284 -4.85 3.37 35.98
N TRP A 285 -5.14 2.41 35.09
CA TRP A 285 -4.45 1.13 35.05
C TRP A 285 -2.97 1.30 34.69
N THR A 286 -2.12 0.53 35.36
CA THR A 286 -0.68 0.48 35.05
C THR A 286 -0.30 -0.87 34.45
N THR A 287 0.61 -0.88 33.49
CA THR A 287 1.10 -2.15 32.89
C THR A 287 1.74 -3.10 33.89
N GLN A 288 2.25 -2.56 35.02
CA GLN A 288 2.80 -3.39 36.11
C GLN A 288 1.73 -4.30 36.76
N ALA A 289 0.46 -3.91 36.75
CA ALA A 289 -0.62 -4.72 37.31
C ALA A 289 -0.74 -6.06 36.59
N PHE A 290 -0.57 -6.11 35.28
CA PHE A 290 -0.59 -7.36 34.52
C PHE A 290 0.46 -8.37 35.03
N PHE A 291 1.67 -7.92 35.28
CA PHE A 291 2.77 -8.78 35.75
C PHE A 291 2.57 -9.24 37.19
N LYS A 292 2.04 -8.37 38.07
CA LYS A 292 1.72 -8.74 39.45
C LYS A 292 0.63 -9.81 39.52
N LEU A 293 -0.46 -9.64 38.77
CA LEU A 293 -1.54 -10.62 38.70
C LEU A 293 -1.08 -11.93 38.06
N ALA A 294 -0.28 -11.86 36.98
CA ALA A 294 0.28 -13.04 36.34
C ALA A 294 1.14 -13.87 37.31
N GLN A 295 1.97 -13.23 38.13
CA GLN A 295 2.79 -13.88 39.14
C GLN A 295 1.93 -14.58 40.20
N ALA A 296 0.84 -13.93 40.66
CA ALA A 296 -0.08 -14.50 41.65
C ALA A 296 -0.80 -15.78 41.16
N HIS A 297 -1.00 -15.90 39.85
CA HIS A 297 -1.70 -17.03 39.21
C HIS A 297 -0.78 -18.00 38.48
N ASN A 298 0.54 -17.94 38.67
CA ASN A 298 1.55 -18.79 37.98
C ASN A 298 1.44 -18.74 36.45
N VAL A 299 1.08 -17.60 35.88
CA VAL A 299 1.00 -17.35 34.46
C VAL A 299 2.21 -16.54 34.02
N VAL A 300 2.76 -16.85 32.85
CA VAL A 300 3.87 -16.10 32.27
C VAL A 300 3.35 -15.17 31.16
N VAL A 301 3.52 -13.86 31.34
CA VAL A 301 3.27 -12.89 30.28
C VAL A 301 4.47 -12.89 29.33
N ARG A 302 4.30 -13.47 28.15
CA ARG A 302 5.33 -13.56 27.08
C ARG A 302 5.41 -12.29 26.24
N GLY A 303 4.30 -11.57 26.13
CA GLY A 303 4.24 -10.32 25.39
C GLY A 303 3.15 -9.42 25.95
N LEU A 304 3.43 -8.12 25.97
CA LEU A 304 2.50 -7.05 26.31
C LEU A 304 2.73 -5.93 25.32
N GLN A 305 1.73 -5.64 24.49
CA GLN A 305 1.80 -4.58 23.47
C GLN A 305 0.55 -3.71 23.56
N ALA A 306 0.70 -2.41 23.26
CA ALA A 306 -0.48 -1.57 23.04
C ALA A 306 -1.29 -2.13 21.86
N ASP A 307 -2.62 -2.18 22.02
CA ASP A 307 -3.55 -2.60 20.97
C ASP A 307 -4.13 -1.35 20.31
N ASP A 308 -3.27 -0.64 19.58
CA ASP A 308 -3.66 0.53 18.81
C ASP A 308 -4.66 0.15 17.70
N GLU A 309 -5.36 1.13 17.17
CA GLU A 309 -6.26 0.96 16.02
C GLU A 309 -5.49 0.38 14.85
N ASP A 310 -5.98 -0.71 14.28
CA ASP A 310 -5.43 -1.28 13.06
C ASP A 310 -6.05 -0.64 11.80
N LEU A 311 -5.55 -1.01 10.61
CA LEU A 311 -5.99 -0.42 9.35
C LEU A 311 -7.45 -0.77 9.04
N GLU A 312 -7.96 -1.91 9.51
CA GLU A 312 -9.36 -2.32 9.32
C GLU A 312 -10.30 -1.45 10.15
N GLU A 313 -9.97 -1.24 11.41
CA GLU A 313 -10.72 -0.36 12.31
C GLU A 313 -10.69 1.09 11.83
N LEU A 314 -9.51 1.58 11.35
CA LEU A 314 -9.36 2.90 10.72
C LEU A 314 -10.31 3.02 9.52
N PHE A 315 -10.30 2.04 8.62
CA PHE A 315 -11.14 2.06 7.42
C PHE A 315 -12.63 2.14 7.77
N HIS A 316 -13.08 1.29 8.70
CA HIS A 316 -14.47 1.30 9.17
C HIS A 316 -14.85 2.64 9.82
N ARG A 317 -13.99 3.18 10.68
CA ARG A 317 -14.22 4.46 11.34
C ARG A 317 -14.35 5.60 10.35
N VAL A 318 -13.40 5.71 9.41
CA VAL A 318 -13.39 6.80 8.43
C VAL A 318 -14.63 6.74 7.53
N ILE A 319 -15.10 5.56 7.14
CA ILE A 319 -16.34 5.41 6.38
C ILE A 319 -17.55 5.85 7.21
N GLN A 320 -17.66 5.42 8.48
CA GLN A 320 -18.79 5.77 9.35
C GLN A 320 -18.85 7.28 9.63
N GLU A 321 -17.72 7.91 9.92
CA GLU A 321 -17.63 9.36 10.16
C GLU A 321 -18.07 10.17 8.94
N ASN A 322 -17.88 9.66 7.71
CA ASN A 322 -18.27 10.33 6.46
C ASN A 322 -19.65 9.92 5.92
N GLN A 323 -20.32 8.93 6.53
CA GLN A 323 -21.70 8.53 6.20
C GLN A 323 -22.74 9.15 7.14
N ALA A 324 -22.32 9.70 8.29
CA ALA A 324 -23.24 10.42 9.19
C ALA A 324 -23.81 11.66 8.45
N PRO A 325 -25.15 11.84 8.40
CA PRO A 325 -25.72 13.06 7.85
C PRO A 325 -25.26 14.25 8.69
N PRO A 326 -25.08 15.43 8.04
CA PRO A 326 -24.67 16.66 8.72
C PRO A 326 -25.67 17.12 9.79
#